data_80e31fd96524bc5e2cb61e80655f6c2e
#
_entry.id   80e31fd96524bc5e2cb61e80655f6c2e
#
_cell.length_a   1.000
_cell.length_b   1.000
_cell.length_c   1.000
_cell.angle_alpha   90.00
_cell.angle_beta   90.00
_cell.angle_gamma   90.00
#
_symmetry.space_group_name_H-M   'P 1'
#
loop_
_entity.id
_entity.type
_entity.pdbx_description
1 polymer ?
#
loop_
_entity_poly.entity_id
_entity_poly.type
_entity_poly.pdbx_seq_one_letter_code
_entity_poly.pdbx_strand_id
1 'polypeptide(L)'
;MDRGMHFTRDLTATRSGLLALLFLTSLTILSNPARAQEAARPPDDSDHIIFIIDTSGSMFKHAWPMVLKKVEETLNLYPQVQGFQVMNDEGVYMFVDDRGKWMPDTPEQRHTVIERLRTWNLFSNSSPIEGIVEAIRTYHDTDSKISLYVFGDEFTGPSIDPVVKSVDAINRDAATGGRRVRINALGFPIRSDAPQYTSTQFATLMRTLCQHNGGTFVSLDERDAR
;
A
#
# COMPACT_ATOMS: atom_id res chain seq x y z
N MET A 1 72.50 -67.43 -5.12
CA MET A 1 71.60 -68.01 -4.12
C MET A 1 70.46 -67.02 -4.00
N ASP A 2 69.26 -67.24 -4.25
CA ASP A 2 68.46 -68.36 -4.63
C ASP A 2 67.06 -67.77 -4.83
N ARG A 3 66.48 -68.12 -5.90
CA ARG A 3 65.04 -68.38 -6.08
C ARG A 3 64.01 -67.41 -5.34
N GLY A 4 63.02 -66.97 -5.91
CA GLY A 4 62.21 -67.44 -7.04
C GLY A 4 60.76 -67.08 -6.87
N MET A 5 60.10 -67.16 -7.97
CA MET A 5 58.67 -67.36 -8.18
C MET A 5 57.73 -66.16 -8.21
N HIS A 6 57.31 -65.94 -9.41
CA HIS A 6 56.03 -65.66 -10.02
C HIS A 6 54.82 -65.71 -9.12
N PHE A 7 53.96 -64.74 -9.24
CA PHE A 7 52.52 -65.01 -9.53
C PHE A 7 51.87 -63.78 -10.21
N THR A 8 51.51 -64.01 -11.43
CA THR A 8 50.57 -63.18 -12.21
C THR A 8 49.16 -63.33 -11.65
N ARG A 9 48.44 -62.25 -11.62
CA ARG A 9 46.98 -62.25 -11.93
C ARG A 9 46.49 -60.86 -12.27
N ASP A 10 46.06 -60.79 -13.49
CA ASP A 10 45.14 -59.78 -14.00
C ASP A 10 43.88 -59.69 -13.17
N LEU A 11 43.33 -58.47 -13.06
CA LEU A 11 41.92 -58.26 -13.06
C LEU A 11 41.60 -56.77 -13.37
N THR A 12 41.30 -56.57 -14.62
CA THR A 12 40.27 -55.68 -15.20
C THR A 12 39.66 -54.59 -14.34
N ALA A 13 39.87 -53.43 -14.80
CA ALA A 13 39.01 -52.24 -14.99
C ALA A 13 37.61 -52.29 -14.38
N THR A 14 37.30 -51.23 -13.69
CA THR A 14 36.00 -50.57 -13.91
C THR A 14 36.16 -49.07 -13.63
N ARG A 15 36.12 -48.31 -14.70
CA ARG A 15 35.89 -46.87 -14.66
C ARG A 15 34.46 -46.62 -14.21
N SER A 16 34.25 -46.17 -13.00
CA SER A 16 32.98 -45.55 -12.60
C SER A 16 33.18 -44.06 -12.61
N GLY A 17 32.69 -43.43 -13.68
CA GLY A 17 32.60 -42.01 -13.79
C GLY A 17 31.51 -41.51 -12.83
N LEU A 18 31.92 -40.75 -11.85
CA LEU A 18 30.99 -39.98 -10.98
C LEU A 18 30.56 -38.73 -11.73
N LEU A 19 29.42 -38.80 -12.42
CA LEU A 19 28.70 -37.62 -12.91
C LEU A 19 28.18 -36.86 -11.69
N ALA A 20 28.88 -35.79 -11.32
CA ALA A 20 28.32 -34.81 -10.39
C ALA A 20 27.23 -34.01 -11.10
N LEU A 21 26.00 -34.43 -10.88
CA LEU A 21 24.82 -33.69 -11.31
C LEU A 21 24.65 -32.46 -10.40
N LEU A 22 25.16 -31.32 -10.86
CA LEU A 22 24.90 -30.03 -10.27
C LEU A 22 23.41 -29.67 -10.49
N PHE A 23 22.56 -29.98 -9.49
CA PHE A 23 21.22 -29.40 -9.40
C PHE A 23 21.39 -27.91 -9.08
N LEU A 24 21.36 -27.08 -10.12
CA LEU A 24 21.05 -25.66 -9.99
C LEU A 24 19.58 -25.57 -9.60
N THR A 25 19.29 -25.54 -8.31
CA THR A 25 17.96 -25.13 -7.83
C THR A 25 17.86 -23.62 -8.04
N SER A 26 17.38 -23.22 -9.19
CA SER A 26 16.89 -21.86 -9.41
C SER A 26 15.70 -21.64 -8.48
N LEU A 27 15.96 -20.97 -7.35
CA LEU A 27 14.95 -20.46 -6.46
C LEU A 27 14.24 -19.30 -7.18
N THR A 28 13.26 -19.64 -8.03
CA THR A 28 12.30 -18.69 -8.53
C THR A 28 11.49 -18.21 -7.34
N ILE A 29 11.81 -17.01 -6.84
CA ILE A 29 10.94 -16.28 -5.93
C ILE A 29 9.71 -15.94 -6.78
N LEU A 30 8.73 -16.85 -6.80
CA LEU A 30 7.39 -16.53 -7.25
C LEU A 30 6.84 -15.50 -6.26
N SER A 31 6.91 -14.23 -6.66
CA SER A 31 6.09 -13.19 -6.04
C SER A 31 4.65 -13.63 -6.20
N ASN A 32 4.06 -14.07 -5.10
CA ASN A 32 2.73 -14.65 -5.07
C ASN A 32 1.70 -13.54 -5.33
N PRO A 33 1.07 -13.48 -6.52
CA PRO A 33 0.08 -12.45 -6.81
C PRO A 33 -1.11 -12.50 -5.84
N ALA A 34 -1.38 -13.67 -5.24
CA ALA A 34 -2.37 -13.84 -4.20
C ALA A 34 -2.07 -13.01 -2.94
N ARG A 35 -0.81 -12.75 -2.61
CA ARG A 35 -0.43 -11.98 -1.42
C ARG A 35 -0.65 -10.47 -1.61
N ALA A 36 -0.47 -9.97 -2.83
CA ALA A 36 -0.81 -8.59 -3.18
C ALA A 36 -2.33 -8.39 -3.22
N GLN A 37 -3.06 -9.40 -3.65
CA GLN A 37 -4.53 -9.38 -3.75
C GLN A 37 -5.19 -9.58 -2.38
N GLU A 38 -4.59 -10.32 -1.45
CA GLU A 38 -5.07 -10.48 -0.07
C GLU A 38 -4.82 -9.22 0.77
N ALA A 39 -3.73 -8.47 0.50
CA ALA A 39 -3.47 -7.17 1.10
C ALA A 39 -4.44 -6.07 0.59
N ALA A 40 -5.03 -6.25 -0.58
CA ALA A 40 -6.03 -5.37 -1.17
C ALA A 40 -7.48 -5.77 -0.86
N ARG A 41 -7.67 -6.87 -0.09
CA ARG A 41 -9.03 -7.29 0.26
C ARG A 41 -9.58 -6.33 1.31
N PRO A 42 -10.62 -5.52 0.98
CA PRO A 42 -11.27 -4.70 1.97
C PRO A 42 -11.90 -5.62 3.02
N PRO A 43 -11.97 -5.20 4.25
CA PRO A 43 -12.93 -5.80 5.15
C PRO A 43 -14.31 -5.54 4.54
N ASP A 44 -15.06 -6.59 4.32
CA ASP A 44 -16.38 -6.59 3.65
C ASP A 44 -17.45 -5.76 4.39
N ASP A 45 -17.06 -4.89 5.34
CA ASP A 45 -17.95 -4.27 6.31
C ASP A 45 -17.83 -2.74 6.43
N SER A 46 -17.17 -2.05 5.50
CA SER A 46 -17.14 -0.58 5.51
C SER A 46 -18.37 0.02 4.86
N ASP A 47 -19.03 0.92 5.60
CA ASP A 47 -20.19 1.68 5.12
C ASP A 47 -19.76 2.85 4.25
N HIS A 48 -18.61 3.45 4.57
CA HIS A 48 -18.08 4.63 3.87
C HIS A 48 -16.56 4.51 3.62
N ILE A 49 -16.10 5.16 2.55
CA ILE A 49 -14.67 5.20 2.18
C ILE A 49 -14.24 6.65 2.01
N ILE A 50 -13.04 6.98 2.49
CA ILE A 50 -12.39 8.26 2.23
C ILE A 50 -11.04 8.02 1.58
N PHE A 51 -10.83 8.59 0.39
CA PHE A 51 -9.53 8.64 -0.26
C PHE A 51 -8.78 9.89 0.17
N ILE A 52 -7.55 9.71 0.62
CA ILE A 52 -6.59 10.78 0.93
C ILE A 52 -5.43 10.60 -0.01
N ILE A 53 -5.27 11.49 -0.99
CA ILE A 53 -4.37 11.31 -2.11
C ILE A 53 -3.28 12.39 -2.05
N ASP A 54 -2.03 11.95 -1.96
CA ASP A 54 -0.88 12.82 -2.10
C ASP A 54 -0.87 13.43 -3.51
N THR A 55 -0.95 14.75 -3.57
CA THR A 55 -0.96 15.54 -4.79
C THR A 55 0.37 16.26 -5.02
N SER A 56 1.46 15.77 -4.44
CA SER A 56 2.81 16.30 -4.62
C SER A 56 3.35 16.10 -6.05
N GLY A 57 4.41 16.84 -6.35
CA GLY A 57 5.03 16.79 -7.67
C GLY A 57 5.64 15.43 -8.04
N SER A 58 6.08 14.62 -7.08
CA SER A 58 6.58 13.25 -7.29
C SER A 58 5.46 12.33 -7.78
N MET A 59 4.30 12.38 -7.12
CA MET A 59 3.13 11.60 -7.49
C MET A 59 2.63 11.93 -8.91
N PHE A 60 2.49 13.22 -9.26
CA PHE A 60 2.02 13.62 -10.59
C PHE A 60 2.95 13.19 -11.72
N LYS A 61 4.25 13.28 -11.50
CA LYS A 61 5.21 12.97 -12.55
C LYS A 61 5.32 11.49 -12.88
N HIS A 62 5.09 10.62 -11.90
CA HIS A 62 5.48 9.22 -12.03
C HIS A 62 4.39 8.23 -11.64
N ALA A 63 3.60 8.52 -10.62
CA ALA A 63 2.65 7.59 -10.03
C ALA A 63 1.20 7.82 -10.46
N TRP A 64 0.87 8.98 -11.04
CA TRP A 64 -0.52 9.39 -11.25
C TRP A 64 -1.40 8.41 -12.04
N PRO A 65 -0.93 7.79 -13.14
CA PRO A 65 -1.72 6.75 -13.82
C PRO A 65 -2.03 5.55 -12.92
N MET A 66 -1.09 5.19 -12.03
CA MET A 66 -1.28 4.13 -11.05
C MET A 66 -2.26 4.55 -9.94
N VAL A 67 -2.23 5.82 -9.51
CA VAL A 67 -3.20 6.38 -8.55
C VAL A 67 -4.61 6.23 -9.10
N LEU A 68 -4.87 6.68 -10.34
CA LEU A 68 -6.17 6.53 -11.00
C LEU A 68 -6.66 5.09 -10.99
N LYS A 69 -5.80 4.17 -11.44
CA LYS A 69 -6.08 2.73 -11.46
C LYS A 69 -6.42 2.20 -10.07
N LYS A 70 -5.63 2.58 -9.05
CA LYS A 70 -5.81 2.07 -7.68
C LYS A 70 -7.04 2.66 -6.99
N VAL A 71 -7.43 3.90 -7.27
CA VAL A 71 -8.71 4.46 -6.80
C VAL A 71 -9.88 3.68 -7.39
N GLU A 72 -9.86 3.45 -8.72
CA GLU A 72 -10.89 2.67 -9.40
C GLU A 72 -10.95 1.22 -8.90
N GLU A 73 -9.81 0.54 -8.78
CA GLU A 73 -9.72 -0.80 -8.22
C GLU A 73 -10.27 -0.85 -6.80
N THR A 74 -9.92 0.13 -5.94
CA THR A 74 -10.42 0.19 -4.57
C THR A 74 -11.92 0.39 -4.53
N LEU A 75 -12.48 1.30 -5.32
CA LEU A 75 -13.93 1.47 -5.43
C LEU A 75 -14.64 0.20 -5.89
N ASN A 76 -14.04 -0.55 -6.82
CA ASN A 76 -14.61 -1.80 -7.33
C ASN A 76 -14.57 -2.96 -6.31
N LEU A 77 -13.66 -2.90 -5.33
CA LEU A 77 -13.66 -3.84 -4.22
C LEU A 77 -14.86 -3.64 -3.28
N TYR A 78 -15.47 -2.45 -3.31
CA TYR A 78 -16.63 -2.10 -2.51
C TYR A 78 -17.85 -1.91 -3.43
N PRO A 79 -18.59 -2.97 -3.74
CA PRO A 79 -19.68 -2.91 -4.71
C PRO A 79 -20.87 -2.09 -4.20
N GLN A 80 -20.97 -1.86 -2.90
CA GLN A 80 -22.12 -1.20 -2.26
C GLN A 80 -21.71 -0.48 -0.98
N VAL A 81 -20.96 0.63 -1.09
CA VAL A 81 -20.82 1.55 0.05
C VAL A 81 -21.97 2.56 0.03
N GLN A 82 -22.30 3.11 1.19
CA GLN A 82 -23.34 4.14 1.30
C GLN A 82 -22.86 5.46 0.70
N GLY A 83 -21.56 5.71 0.76
CA GLY A 83 -20.95 6.88 0.16
C GLY A 83 -19.43 6.90 0.32
N PHE A 84 -18.81 7.82 -0.38
CA PHE A 84 -17.37 8.02 -0.31
C PHE A 84 -16.98 9.49 -0.38
N GLN A 85 -15.72 9.80 -0.13
CA GLN A 85 -15.16 11.14 -0.22
C GLN A 85 -13.73 11.11 -0.75
N VAL A 86 -13.29 12.19 -1.36
CA VAL A 86 -11.92 12.34 -1.88
C VAL A 86 -11.35 13.69 -1.45
N MET A 87 -10.18 13.66 -0.84
CA MET A 87 -9.41 14.83 -0.47
C MET A 87 -7.91 14.60 -0.74
N ASN A 88 -7.14 15.68 -0.79
CA ASN A 88 -5.69 15.52 -0.86
C ASN A 88 -5.10 15.30 0.55
N ASP A 89 -3.80 15.06 0.57
CA ASP A 89 -3.02 14.83 1.79
C ASP A 89 -3.03 16.02 2.78
N GLU A 90 -3.27 17.25 2.28
CA GLU A 90 -3.44 18.45 3.11
C GLU A 90 -4.91 18.69 3.56
N GLY A 91 -5.83 17.77 3.26
CA GLY A 91 -7.23 17.87 3.64
C GLY A 91 -8.09 18.78 2.74
N VAL A 92 -7.61 19.11 1.53
CA VAL A 92 -8.39 19.88 0.55
C VAL A 92 -9.30 18.91 -0.22
N TYR A 93 -10.60 19.19 -0.16
CA TYR A 93 -11.62 18.37 -0.82
C TYR A 93 -11.58 18.49 -2.33
N MET A 94 -11.72 17.38 -3.05
CA MET A 94 -11.84 17.39 -4.52
C MET A 94 -13.09 18.17 -4.96
N PHE A 95 -14.18 18.05 -4.24
CA PHE A 95 -15.41 18.80 -4.42
C PHE A 95 -15.68 19.60 -3.15
N VAL A 96 -15.32 20.88 -3.16
CA VAL A 96 -15.33 21.76 -1.99
C VAL A 96 -16.75 21.91 -1.40
N ASP A 97 -17.77 21.92 -2.26
CA ASP A 97 -19.18 22.06 -1.86
C ASP A 97 -19.72 20.81 -1.13
N ASP A 98 -19.01 19.68 -1.24
CA ASP A 98 -19.35 18.42 -0.58
C ASP A 98 -18.54 18.18 0.71
N ARG A 99 -17.87 19.20 1.22
CA ARG A 99 -17.18 19.11 2.50
C ARG A 99 -18.14 18.71 3.63
N GLY A 100 -17.79 17.70 4.38
CA GLY A 100 -18.61 17.19 5.48
C GLY A 100 -19.85 16.40 5.04
N LYS A 101 -19.99 16.11 3.74
CA LYS A 101 -21.07 15.29 3.19
C LYS A 101 -20.49 14.03 2.55
N TRP A 102 -21.29 13.00 2.44
CA TRP A 102 -20.97 11.81 1.67
C TRP A 102 -21.44 11.98 0.23
N MET A 103 -20.56 11.73 -0.72
CA MET A 103 -20.95 11.58 -2.11
C MET A 103 -21.60 10.21 -2.28
N PRO A 104 -22.78 10.10 -2.90
CA PRO A 104 -23.46 8.83 -3.06
C PRO A 104 -22.66 7.89 -3.97
N ASP A 105 -22.64 6.61 -3.63
CA ASP A 105 -21.95 5.61 -4.43
C ASP A 105 -22.82 5.19 -5.63
N THR A 106 -22.73 5.95 -6.72
CA THR A 106 -23.37 5.63 -7.99
C THR A 106 -22.34 5.52 -9.12
N PRO A 107 -22.62 4.77 -10.19
CA PRO A 107 -21.72 4.68 -11.34
C PRO A 107 -21.36 6.06 -11.91
N GLU A 108 -22.31 6.99 -11.95
CA GLU A 108 -22.11 8.35 -12.45
C GLU A 108 -21.18 9.14 -11.54
N GLN A 109 -21.33 9.02 -10.22
CA GLN A 109 -20.47 9.71 -9.27
C GLN A 109 -19.05 9.14 -9.28
N ARG A 110 -18.92 7.81 -9.36
CA ARG A 110 -17.61 7.15 -9.54
C ARG A 110 -16.91 7.65 -10.81
N HIS A 111 -17.63 7.69 -11.91
CA HIS A 111 -17.09 8.21 -13.19
C HIS A 111 -16.66 9.68 -13.05
N THR A 112 -17.51 10.53 -12.45
CA THR A 112 -17.20 11.95 -12.22
C THR A 112 -15.93 12.14 -11.40
N VAL A 113 -15.73 11.35 -10.35
CA VAL A 113 -14.51 11.39 -9.52
C VAL A 113 -13.29 10.98 -10.32
N ILE A 114 -13.34 9.90 -11.08
CA ILE A 114 -12.21 9.45 -11.91
C ILE A 114 -11.85 10.49 -12.97
N GLU A 115 -12.83 11.07 -13.66
CA GLU A 115 -12.57 12.14 -14.64
C GLU A 115 -12.01 13.41 -13.98
N ARG A 116 -12.53 13.78 -12.81
CA ARG A 116 -11.98 14.91 -12.05
C ARG A 116 -10.56 14.64 -11.60
N LEU A 117 -10.27 13.44 -11.14
CA LEU A 117 -8.95 13.01 -10.68
C LEU A 117 -7.90 13.11 -11.81
N ARG A 118 -8.27 12.86 -13.08
CA ARG A 118 -7.37 13.00 -14.24
C ARG A 118 -6.80 14.42 -14.39
N THR A 119 -7.56 15.43 -13.98
CA THR A 119 -7.22 16.85 -14.12
C THR A 119 -7.02 17.56 -12.78
N TRP A 120 -7.10 16.81 -11.67
CA TRP A 120 -6.98 17.38 -10.34
C TRP A 120 -5.52 17.74 -10.04
N ASN A 121 -5.21 19.02 -10.17
CA ASN A 121 -3.85 19.55 -10.08
C ASN A 121 -3.74 20.49 -8.87
N LEU A 122 -3.68 19.92 -7.69
CA LEU A 122 -3.38 20.61 -6.44
C LEU A 122 -1.99 20.16 -5.99
N PHE A 123 -1.04 21.06 -5.91
CA PHE A 123 0.28 20.74 -5.39
C PHE A 123 0.26 20.74 -3.87
N SER A 124 0.70 19.64 -3.27
CA SER A 124 0.87 19.50 -1.82
C SER A 124 2.33 19.30 -1.42
N ASN A 125 2.61 19.33 -0.12
CA ASN A 125 3.94 19.19 0.45
C ASN A 125 4.25 17.75 0.94
N SER A 126 3.53 16.73 0.49
CA SER A 126 3.69 15.32 0.89
C SER A 126 3.58 15.14 2.42
N SER A 127 2.45 15.55 2.97
CA SER A 127 2.14 15.41 4.40
C SER A 127 0.74 14.82 4.58
N PRO A 128 0.59 13.49 4.66
CA PRO A 128 -0.73 12.84 4.73
C PRO A 128 -1.49 13.11 6.03
N ILE A 129 -0.86 13.78 6.99
CA ILE A 129 -1.39 13.90 8.35
C ILE A 129 -2.59 14.83 8.41
N GLU A 130 -2.51 15.95 7.73
CA GLU A 130 -3.57 16.95 7.69
C GLU A 130 -4.85 16.34 7.10
N GLY A 131 -4.73 15.60 6.01
CA GLY A 131 -5.86 14.87 5.41
C GLY A 131 -6.43 13.79 6.31
N ILE A 132 -5.58 13.00 6.98
CA ILE A 132 -6.03 11.99 7.95
C ILE A 132 -6.77 12.65 9.13
N VAL A 133 -6.22 13.74 9.68
CA VAL A 133 -6.83 14.46 10.80
C VAL A 133 -8.15 15.10 10.40
N GLU A 134 -8.22 15.73 9.23
CA GLU A 134 -9.46 16.32 8.67
C GLU A 134 -10.52 15.24 8.49
N ALA A 135 -10.16 14.10 7.89
CA ALA A 135 -11.08 12.99 7.70
C ALA A 135 -11.65 12.46 9.02
N ILE A 136 -10.80 12.18 10.01
CA ILE A 136 -11.23 11.65 11.31
C ILE A 136 -12.14 12.65 12.05
N ARG A 137 -11.81 13.94 12.02
CA ARG A 137 -12.56 14.97 12.74
C ARG A 137 -13.91 15.27 12.11
N THR A 138 -13.96 15.24 10.78
CA THR A 138 -15.18 15.63 10.05
C THR A 138 -16.17 14.48 9.92
N TYR A 139 -15.67 13.25 9.72
CA TYR A 139 -16.51 12.10 9.33
C TYR A 139 -16.65 11.02 10.40
N HIS A 140 -16.19 11.26 11.63
CA HIS A 140 -16.41 10.28 12.68
C HIS A 140 -17.91 10.17 12.98
N ASP A 141 -18.46 8.98 12.76
CA ASP A 141 -19.81 8.61 13.13
C ASP A 141 -19.73 7.30 13.93
N THR A 142 -20.47 7.22 15.05
CA THR A 142 -20.48 6.02 15.90
C THR A 142 -21.22 4.85 15.26
N ASP A 143 -22.11 5.14 14.32
CA ASP A 143 -23.00 4.16 13.71
C ASP A 143 -22.51 3.68 12.34
N SER A 144 -21.43 4.27 11.82
CA SER A 144 -20.87 3.94 10.50
C SER A 144 -19.45 3.44 10.59
N LYS A 145 -19.13 2.40 9.83
CA LYS A 145 -17.77 1.89 9.66
C LYS A 145 -17.09 2.62 8.51
N ILE A 146 -16.05 3.37 8.82
CA ILE A 146 -15.36 4.21 7.85
C ILE A 146 -13.94 3.66 7.62
N SER A 147 -13.56 3.50 6.35
CA SER A 147 -12.19 3.19 5.95
C SER A 147 -11.53 4.34 5.23
N LEU A 148 -10.39 4.78 5.74
CA LEU A 148 -9.48 5.70 5.03
C LEU A 148 -8.56 4.89 4.14
N TYR A 149 -8.28 5.43 2.94
CA TYR A 149 -7.27 4.95 2.01
C TYR A 149 -6.29 6.08 1.70
N VAL A 150 -5.10 6.00 2.28
CA VAL A 150 -4.04 7.00 2.12
C VAL A 150 -3.12 6.58 0.99
N PHE A 151 -3.00 7.42 -0.03
CA PHE A 151 -2.17 7.21 -1.22
C PHE A 151 -1.03 8.22 -1.22
N GLY A 152 0.21 7.75 -1.23
CA GLY A 152 1.38 8.64 -1.23
C GLY A 152 2.68 7.90 -1.44
N ASP A 153 3.78 8.65 -1.54
CA ASP A 153 5.12 8.14 -1.77
C ASP A 153 6.15 8.64 -0.77
N GLU A 154 5.91 9.81 -0.15
CA GLU A 154 6.86 10.48 0.73
C GLU A 154 6.20 11.04 1.99
N PHE A 155 7.00 11.17 3.06
CA PHE A 155 6.67 11.93 4.25
C PHE A 155 7.83 12.85 4.61
N THR A 156 7.58 14.15 4.56
CA THR A 156 8.58 15.21 4.79
C THR A 156 8.60 15.74 6.22
N GLY A 157 7.74 15.23 7.08
CA GLY A 157 7.66 15.66 8.49
C GLY A 157 8.89 15.25 9.32
N PRO A 158 9.12 15.93 10.43
CA PRO A 158 10.36 15.79 11.21
C PRO A 158 10.44 14.51 12.04
N SER A 159 9.31 13.91 12.43
CA SER A 159 9.29 12.74 13.30
C SER A 159 7.98 11.96 13.18
N ILE A 160 8.07 10.64 13.21
CA ILE A 160 6.94 9.70 13.10
C ILE A 160 6.19 9.56 14.42
N ASP A 161 6.89 9.41 15.54
CA ASP A 161 6.27 9.07 16.82
C ASP A 161 5.22 10.07 17.33
N PRO A 162 5.45 11.40 17.29
CA PRO A 162 4.43 12.36 17.68
C PRO A 162 3.19 12.31 16.77
N VAL A 163 3.41 12.06 15.48
CA VAL A 163 2.33 11.92 14.51
C VAL A 163 1.46 10.72 14.82
N VAL A 164 2.06 9.55 15.01
CA VAL A 164 1.34 8.31 15.37
C VAL A 164 0.53 8.52 16.64
N LYS A 165 1.13 9.07 17.70
CA LYS A 165 0.44 9.35 18.96
C LYS A 165 -0.74 10.31 18.77
N SER A 166 -0.58 11.34 17.96
CA SER A 166 -1.65 12.32 17.68
C SER A 166 -2.81 11.68 16.93
N VAL A 167 -2.54 10.92 15.87
CA VAL A 167 -3.57 10.21 15.09
C VAL A 167 -4.27 9.17 15.96
N ASP A 168 -3.52 8.36 16.71
CA ASP A 168 -4.10 7.34 17.60
C ASP A 168 -5.02 7.97 18.67
N ALA A 169 -4.65 9.15 19.17
CA ALA A 169 -5.47 9.84 20.19
C ALA A 169 -6.80 10.33 19.60
N ILE A 170 -6.80 10.95 18.42
CA ILE A 170 -8.04 11.46 17.79
C ILE A 170 -8.89 10.34 17.21
N ASN A 171 -8.28 9.22 16.80
CA ASN A 171 -8.99 8.08 16.23
C ASN A 171 -9.59 7.15 17.29
N ARG A 172 -9.43 7.48 18.57
CA ARG A 172 -10.01 6.72 19.66
C ARG A 172 -11.38 7.29 20.03
N ASP A 173 -12.38 6.45 20.02
CA ASP A 173 -13.67 6.79 20.56
C ASP A 173 -13.63 6.77 22.09
N ALA A 174 -14.04 7.86 22.72
CA ALA A 174 -13.96 8.03 24.18
C ALA A 174 -14.97 7.14 24.95
N ALA A 175 -16.10 6.80 24.32
CA ALA A 175 -17.15 6.01 24.96
C ALA A 175 -16.87 4.51 24.88
N THR A 176 -16.40 4.03 23.73
CA THR A 176 -16.21 2.61 23.46
C THR A 176 -14.76 2.15 23.60
N GLY A 177 -13.80 3.09 23.55
CA GLY A 177 -12.36 2.81 23.46
C GLY A 177 -11.96 2.24 22.09
N GLY A 178 -12.91 2.05 21.17
CA GLY A 178 -12.69 1.59 19.80
C GLY A 178 -12.03 2.65 18.91
N ARG A 179 -11.79 2.28 17.67
CA ARG A 179 -11.32 3.21 16.62
C ARG A 179 -12.50 3.78 15.87
N ARG A 180 -12.45 5.08 15.56
CA ARG A 180 -13.46 5.79 14.79
C ARG A 180 -13.42 5.42 13.32
N VAL A 181 -12.19 5.30 12.80
CA VAL A 181 -11.96 4.91 11.41
C VAL A 181 -10.86 3.86 11.32
N ARG A 182 -10.89 3.05 10.29
CA ARG A 182 -9.81 2.18 9.87
C ARG A 182 -8.89 2.95 8.93
N ILE A 183 -7.57 2.76 9.04
CA ILE A 183 -6.60 3.42 8.17
C ILE A 183 -5.87 2.38 7.33
N ASN A 184 -6.08 2.42 6.01
CA ASN A 184 -5.33 1.67 5.02
C ASN A 184 -4.43 2.63 4.24
N ALA A 185 -3.31 2.14 3.70
CA ALA A 185 -2.45 2.98 2.89
C ALA A 185 -1.79 2.19 1.74
N LEU A 186 -1.59 2.90 0.62
CA LEU A 186 -0.84 2.44 -0.54
C LEU A 186 0.36 3.37 -0.73
N GLY A 187 1.56 2.78 -0.67
CA GLY A 187 2.81 3.47 -0.94
C GLY A 187 3.20 3.30 -2.40
N PHE A 188 3.35 4.39 -3.12
CA PHE A 188 3.71 4.38 -4.54
C PHE A 188 5.22 4.37 -4.73
N PRO A 189 5.72 3.79 -5.83
CA PRO A 189 7.14 3.74 -6.09
C PRO A 189 7.66 5.14 -6.42
N ILE A 190 8.77 5.51 -5.78
CA ILE A 190 9.54 6.69 -6.14
C ILE A 190 10.63 6.33 -7.15
N ARG A 191 11.13 7.33 -7.87
CA ARG A 191 12.28 7.12 -8.74
C ARG A 191 13.52 6.70 -7.94
N SER A 192 14.33 5.85 -8.54
CA SER A 192 15.58 5.37 -7.92
C SER A 192 16.62 6.46 -7.65
N ASP A 193 16.50 7.62 -8.32
CA ASP A 193 17.35 8.81 -8.15
C ASP A 193 16.82 9.81 -7.10
N ALA A 194 15.63 9.55 -6.52
CA ALA A 194 15.06 10.39 -5.47
C ALA A 194 15.64 10.03 -4.07
N PRO A 195 15.59 10.97 -3.10
CA PRO A 195 16.00 10.68 -1.73
C PRO A 195 15.18 9.54 -1.13
N GLN A 196 15.83 8.42 -0.80
CA GLN A 196 15.17 7.23 -0.24
C GLN A 196 14.66 7.46 1.21
N TYR A 197 15.10 8.53 1.87
CA TYR A 197 14.79 8.76 3.27
C TYR A 197 13.31 9.08 3.49
N THR A 198 12.73 9.99 2.72
CA THR A 198 11.34 10.43 2.85
C THR A 198 10.34 9.33 2.52
N SER A 199 10.64 8.49 1.54
CA SER A 199 9.81 7.33 1.21
C SER A 199 9.89 6.22 2.28
N THR A 200 11.07 6.01 2.86
CA THR A 200 11.23 5.09 3.99
C THR A 200 10.47 5.58 5.20
N GLN A 201 10.48 6.89 5.45
CA GLN A 201 9.67 7.50 6.51
C GLN A 201 8.17 7.32 6.24
N PHE A 202 7.70 7.56 5.02
CA PHE A 202 6.31 7.33 4.63
C PHE A 202 5.90 5.87 4.88
N ALA A 203 6.68 4.91 4.37
CA ALA A 203 6.40 3.49 4.54
C ALA A 203 6.36 3.08 6.03
N THR A 204 7.26 3.62 6.84
CA THR A 204 7.32 3.35 8.28
C THR A 204 6.10 3.96 8.99
N LEU A 205 5.79 5.22 8.71
CA LEU A 205 4.63 5.93 9.27
C LEU A 205 3.33 5.20 8.91
N MET A 206 3.11 4.92 7.63
CA MET A 206 1.87 4.29 7.17
C MET A 206 1.73 2.86 7.70
N ARG A 207 2.80 2.08 7.73
CA ARG A 207 2.76 0.74 8.33
C ARG A 207 2.33 0.80 9.81
N THR A 208 2.89 1.74 10.56
CA THR A 208 2.55 1.90 11.98
C THR A 208 1.11 2.37 12.17
N LEU A 209 0.69 3.40 11.41
CA LEU A 209 -0.69 3.90 11.49
C LEU A 209 -1.71 2.84 11.09
N CYS A 210 -1.49 2.12 10.00
CA CYS A 210 -2.38 1.05 9.56
C CYS A 210 -2.48 -0.05 10.62
N GLN A 211 -1.33 -0.51 11.15
CA GLN A 211 -1.31 -1.54 12.21
C GLN A 211 -2.05 -1.10 13.47
N HIS A 212 -1.85 0.13 13.93
CA HIS A 212 -2.52 0.67 15.11
C HIS A 212 -4.01 0.88 14.87
N ASN A 213 -4.41 1.18 13.64
CA ASN A 213 -5.78 1.57 13.30
C ASN A 213 -6.53 0.52 12.47
N GLY A 214 -6.12 -0.75 12.60
CA GLY A 214 -6.88 -1.91 12.13
C GLY A 214 -6.90 -2.11 10.61
N GLY A 215 -6.03 -1.43 9.87
CA GLY A 215 -5.92 -1.54 8.42
C GLY A 215 -4.60 -2.13 7.95
N THR A 216 -4.31 -1.97 6.66
CA THR A 216 -3.16 -2.57 5.98
C THR A 216 -2.39 -1.54 5.17
N PHE A 217 -1.04 -1.64 5.22
CA PHE A 217 -0.14 -0.90 4.34
C PHE A 217 0.36 -1.81 3.22
N VAL A 218 0.23 -1.35 1.97
CA VAL A 218 0.75 -2.02 0.77
C VAL A 218 1.76 -1.10 0.09
N SER A 219 2.98 -1.58 -0.09
CA SER A 219 3.97 -0.90 -0.93
C SER A 219 3.85 -1.44 -2.35
N LEU A 220 3.56 -0.56 -3.29
CA LEU A 220 3.46 -0.87 -4.71
C LEU A 220 4.85 -0.81 -5.37
N ASP A 221 5.02 -1.51 -6.47
CA ASP A 221 6.20 -1.41 -7.31
C ASP A 221 5.83 -1.06 -8.78
N GLU A 222 6.84 -0.83 -9.63
CA GLU A 222 6.59 -0.46 -11.02
C GLU A 222 5.84 -1.53 -11.83
N ARG A 223 5.81 -2.79 -11.37
CA ARG A 223 5.06 -3.88 -12.01
C ARG A 223 3.56 -3.76 -11.75
N ASP A 224 3.16 -3.11 -10.66
CA ASP A 224 1.76 -2.88 -10.30
C ASP A 224 1.10 -1.81 -11.21
N ALA A 225 1.91 -1.10 -12.00
CA ALA A 225 1.45 -0.13 -12.99
C ALA A 225 0.95 -0.75 -14.32
N ARG A 226 1.25 -2.04 -14.55
CA ARG A 226 0.96 -2.75 -15.81
C ARG A 226 -0.42 -3.39 -15.86
#